data_b4bf272f7e302f80b1c3b2af5fdc33df
#
_entry.id   b4bf272f7e302f80b1c3b2af5fdc33df
#
_cell.length_a   1.000
_cell.length_b   1.000
_cell.length_c   1.000
_cell.angle_alpha   90.00
_cell.angle_beta   90.00
_cell.angle_gamma   90.00
#
_symmetry.space_group_name_H-M   'P 1'
#
loop_
_entity.id
_entity.type
_entity.pdbx_description
1 polymer ?
#
loop_
_entity_poly.entity_id
_entity_poly.type
_entity_poly.pdbx_seq_one_letter_code
_entity_poly.pdbx_strand_id
1 'polypeptide(L)'
;MAYLGNLTCRDCGLTFTSRWGSFQGTDEYRCDNDHVVHVAWSTGAVLAVDGTLADGQNLLEHRGRCPSCATELATGLLPRCPVCGGRDHEVSLAGMIG
;
A
#
# COMPACT_ATOMS: atom_id res chain seq x y z
N MET A 1 3.19 5.84 10.09
CA MET A 1 3.18 4.62 10.91
C MET A 1 2.68 3.45 10.10
N ALA A 2 3.32 2.31 10.25
CA ALA A 2 2.84 1.06 9.68
C ALA A 2 2.03 0.29 10.72
N TYR A 3 1.06 -0.48 10.26
CA TYR A 3 0.18 -1.28 11.10
C TYR A 3 0.34 -2.75 10.78
N LEU A 4 0.23 -3.59 11.79
CA LEU A 4 0.15 -5.04 11.66
C LEU A 4 -1.17 -5.49 12.31
N GLY A 5 -1.96 -6.26 11.62
CA GLY A 5 -3.23 -6.72 12.17
C GLY A 5 -3.95 -7.71 11.30
N ASN A 6 -5.12 -8.09 11.77
CA ASN A 6 -6.03 -8.95 11.05
C ASN A 6 -7.11 -8.11 10.36
N LEU A 7 -7.38 -8.45 9.11
CA LEU A 7 -8.43 -7.84 8.32
C LEU A 7 -9.49 -8.90 8.02
N THR A 8 -10.74 -8.58 8.31
CA THR A 8 -11.88 -9.45 7.97
C THR A 8 -12.67 -8.79 6.86
N CYS A 9 -12.65 -9.41 5.69
CA CYS A 9 -13.38 -8.91 4.53
C CYS A 9 -14.88 -8.96 4.78
N ARG A 10 -15.57 -7.81 4.64
CA ARG A 10 -17.01 -7.73 4.83
C ARG A 10 -17.80 -8.34 3.66
N ASP A 11 -17.16 -8.46 2.51
CA ASP A 11 -17.83 -9.01 1.32
C ASP A 11 -17.84 -10.54 1.31
N CYS A 12 -16.73 -11.19 1.71
CA CYS A 12 -16.62 -12.66 1.66
C CYS A 12 -16.37 -13.32 3.03
N GLY A 13 -16.11 -12.54 4.08
CA GLY A 13 -15.89 -13.03 5.43
C GLY A 13 -14.49 -13.60 5.71
N LEU A 14 -13.57 -13.51 4.76
CA LEU A 14 -12.20 -14.00 4.97
C LEU A 14 -11.46 -13.13 5.98
N THR A 15 -10.82 -13.77 6.95
CA THR A 15 -9.88 -13.10 7.85
C THR A 15 -8.46 -13.43 7.45
N PHE A 16 -7.63 -12.40 7.30
CA PHE A 16 -6.22 -12.57 6.95
C PHE A 16 -5.35 -11.55 7.70
N THR A 17 -4.09 -11.91 7.90
CA THR A 17 -3.11 -11.04 8.54
C THR A 17 -2.36 -10.25 7.48
N SER A 18 -2.20 -8.94 7.70
CA SER A 18 -1.49 -8.09 6.76
C SER A 18 -0.78 -6.95 7.47
N ARG A 19 0.10 -6.30 6.72
CA ARG A 19 0.71 -5.03 7.08
C ARG A 19 0.28 -3.96 6.07
N TRP A 20 0.09 -2.74 6.56
CA TRP A 20 -0.24 -1.60 5.70
C TRP A 20 0.21 -0.29 6.36
N GLY A 21 0.21 0.81 5.59
CA GLY A 21 0.56 2.13 6.09
C GLY A 21 1.99 2.53 5.79
N SER A 22 2.42 3.63 6.41
CA SER A 22 3.70 4.28 6.13
C SER A 22 4.77 3.84 7.11
N PHE A 23 5.97 3.58 6.60
CA PHE A 23 7.17 3.42 7.42
C PHE A 23 7.84 4.76 7.68
N GLN A 24 8.76 4.79 8.66
CA GLN A 24 9.53 5.97 8.99
C GLN A 24 10.27 6.54 7.77
N GLY A 25 9.97 7.78 7.43
CA GLY A 25 10.56 8.46 6.27
C GLY A 25 9.98 8.07 4.91
N THR A 26 9.02 7.16 4.86
CA THR A 26 8.38 6.71 3.62
C THR A 26 6.87 6.69 3.71
N ASP A 27 6.21 6.82 2.55
CA ASP A 27 4.78 6.62 2.39
C ASP A 27 4.49 5.37 1.58
N GLU A 28 3.43 4.66 1.94
CA GLU A 28 2.89 3.56 1.15
C GLU A 28 1.74 4.06 0.29
N TYR A 29 1.88 3.90 -1.03
CA TYR A 29 0.82 4.16 -2.00
C TYR A 29 0.33 2.84 -2.59
N ARG A 30 -0.96 2.78 -2.91
CA ARG A 30 -1.56 1.64 -3.60
C ARG A 30 -2.34 2.11 -4.81
N CYS A 31 -2.29 1.36 -5.90
CA CYS A 31 -3.08 1.60 -7.10
C CYS A 31 -4.32 0.69 -7.14
N ASP A 32 -5.15 0.86 -8.16
CA ASP A 32 -6.36 0.04 -8.32
C ASP A 32 -6.06 -1.44 -8.55
N ASN A 33 -4.88 -1.76 -9.07
CA ASN A 33 -4.41 -3.14 -9.24
C ASN A 33 -3.65 -3.67 -8.02
N ASP A 34 -3.70 -2.93 -6.91
CA ASP A 34 -3.08 -3.27 -5.63
C ASP A 34 -1.55 -3.38 -5.65
N HIS A 35 -0.89 -2.72 -6.59
CA HIS A 35 0.55 -2.54 -6.53
C HIS A 35 0.91 -1.62 -5.38
N VAL A 36 1.90 -2.01 -4.59
CA VAL A 36 2.39 -1.24 -3.45
C VAL A 36 3.62 -0.46 -3.85
N VAL A 37 3.56 0.85 -3.72
CA VAL A 37 4.66 1.75 -4.07
C VAL A 37 5.14 2.47 -2.81
N HIS A 38 6.40 2.31 -2.47
CA HIS A 38 7.04 3.01 -1.35
C HIS A 38 7.79 4.23 -1.86
N VAL A 39 7.48 5.38 -1.27
CA VAL A 39 8.00 6.68 -1.70
C VAL A 39 8.62 7.42 -0.53
N ALA A 40 9.80 7.99 -0.71
CA ALA A 40 10.45 8.81 0.31
C ALA A 40 9.73 10.16 0.47
N TRP A 41 9.44 10.55 1.71
CA TRP A 41 8.71 11.80 2.02
C TRP A 41 9.41 13.05 1.49
N SER A 42 10.72 13.11 1.71
CA SER A 42 11.49 14.35 1.50
C SER A 42 11.72 14.67 0.03
N THR A 43 11.75 13.66 -0.83
CA THR A 43 12.18 13.82 -2.22
C THR A 43 11.14 13.36 -3.24
N GLY A 44 10.16 12.56 -2.83
CA GLY A 44 9.23 11.90 -3.75
C GLY A 44 9.87 10.76 -4.54
N ALA A 45 11.08 10.34 -4.15
CA ALA A 45 11.76 9.24 -4.83
C ALA A 45 11.04 7.92 -4.60
N VAL A 46 10.79 7.18 -5.67
CA VAL A 46 10.21 5.84 -5.61
C VAL A 46 11.30 4.86 -5.16
N LEU A 47 11.11 4.25 -3.99
CA LEU A 47 12.09 3.33 -3.40
C LEU A 47 11.84 1.89 -3.80
N ALA A 48 10.58 1.48 -3.89
CA ALA A 48 10.21 0.13 -4.29
C ALA A 48 8.82 0.12 -4.92
N VAL A 49 8.62 -0.78 -5.87
CA VAL A 49 7.33 -1.05 -6.50
C VAL A 49 7.04 -2.53 -6.34
N ASP A 50 5.96 -2.85 -5.63
CA ASP A 50 5.48 -4.21 -5.39
C ASP A 50 6.58 -5.16 -4.85
N GLY A 51 7.39 -4.64 -3.93
CA GLY A 51 8.49 -5.37 -3.30
C GLY A 51 9.79 -5.39 -4.10
N THR A 52 9.82 -4.84 -5.31
CA THR A 52 11.02 -4.73 -6.13
C THR A 52 11.64 -3.34 -5.99
N LEU A 53 12.93 -3.27 -5.70
CA LEU A 53 13.65 -2.00 -5.58
C LEU A 53 13.60 -1.23 -6.90
N ALA A 54 13.34 0.07 -6.80
CA ALA A 54 13.28 0.96 -7.95
C ALA A 54 14.30 2.09 -7.80
N ASP A 55 15.18 2.24 -8.78
CA ASP A 55 16.19 3.28 -8.79
C ASP A 55 15.87 4.37 -9.81
N GLY A 56 16.15 5.63 -9.43
CA GLY A 56 16.09 6.76 -10.33
C GLY A 56 14.68 7.19 -10.74
N GLN A 57 13.64 6.65 -10.12
CA GLN A 57 12.27 7.05 -10.38
C GLN A 57 11.79 8.07 -9.35
N ASN A 58 10.90 8.96 -9.77
CA ASN A 58 10.29 9.94 -8.88
C ASN A 58 8.78 9.96 -9.14
N LEU A 59 8.00 10.03 -8.05
CA LEU A 59 6.54 10.02 -8.14
C LEU A 59 5.99 11.19 -8.95
N LEU A 60 6.67 12.35 -8.92
CA LEU A 60 6.29 13.53 -9.70
C LEU A 60 6.41 13.27 -11.20
N GLU A 61 7.41 12.50 -11.63
CA GLU A 61 7.58 12.12 -13.04
C GLU A 61 6.44 11.21 -13.53
N HIS A 62 5.89 10.41 -12.64
CA HIS A 62 4.74 9.55 -12.92
C HIS A 62 3.40 10.25 -12.69
N ARG A 63 3.40 11.54 -12.31
CA ARG A 63 2.21 12.34 -12.04
C ARG A 63 1.25 11.71 -11.03
N GLY A 64 1.80 11.06 -10.00
CA GLY A 64 1.02 10.36 -8.98
C GLY A 64 0.40 9.06 -9.46
N ARG A 65 0.87 8.50 -10.56
CA ARG A 65 0.40 7.24 -11.11
C ARG A 65 1.35 6.10 -10.80
N CYS A 66 0.82 4.88 -10.78
CA CYS A 66 1.61 3.68 -10.53
C CYS A 66 2.67 3.49 -11.64
N PRO A 67 3.97 3.34 -11.30
CA PRO A 67 5.01 3.10 -12.29
C PRO A 67 4.82 1.80 -13.08
N SER A 68 4.09 0.84 -12.53
CA SER A 68 3.85 -0.46 -13.14
C SER A 68 2.67 -0.47 -14.11
N CYS A 69 1.54 0.14 -13.76
CA CYS A 69 0.30 0.03 -14.53
C CYS A 69 -0.34 1.39 -14.89
N ALA A 70 0.26 2.50 -14.48
CA ALA A 70 -0.19 3.86 -14.75
C ALA A 70 -1.59 4.22 -14.20
N THR A 71 -2.15 3.43 -13.29
CA THR A 71 -3.37 3.80 -12.58
C THR A 71 -3.07 4.77 -11.44
N GLU A 72 -4.10 5.48 -10.97
CA GLU A 72 -3.95 6.47 -9.91
C GLU A 72 -3.52 5.81 -8.61
N LEU A 73 -2.56 6.45 -7.91
CA LEU A 73 -2.08 6.02 -6.60
C LEU A 73 -2.78 6.80 -5.49
N ALA A 74 -3.06 6.13 -4.37
CA ALA A 74 -3.62 6.74 -3.18
C ALA A 74 -2.92 6.21 -1.93
N THR A 75 -2.89 7.03 -0.88
CA THR A 75 -2.42 6.65 0.46
C THR A 75 -3.57 6.19 1.34
N GLY A 76 -3.26 5.46 2.41
CA GLY A 76 -4.24 5.08 3.43
C GLY A 76 -5.19 3.96 3.02
N LEU A 77 -4.95 3.31 1.91
CA LEU A 77 -5.78 2.18 1.46
C LEU A 77 -5.39 0.90 2.19
N LEU A 78 -6.40 0.11 2.54
CA LEU A 78 -6.19 -1.24 3.05
C LEU A 78 -5.82 -2.19 1.92
N PRO A 79 -5.09 -3.29 2.22
CA PRO A 79 -4.82 -4.34 1.24
C PRO A 79 -6.12 -4.95 0.72
N ARG A 80 -6.12 -5.39 -0.53
CA ARG A 80 -7.27 -6.12 -1.08
C ARG A 80 -7.39 -7.51 -0.48
N CYS A 81 -8.62 -7.98 -0.34
CA CYS A 81 -8.88 -9.36 0.03
C CYS A 81 -8.27 -10.31 -1.03
N PRO A 82 -7.47 -11.31 -0.63
CA PRO A 82 -6.84 -12.21 -1.59
C PRO A 82 -7.83 -13.13 -2.31
N VAL A 83 -9.07 -13.22 -1.84
CA VAL A 83 -10.10 -14.06 -2.44
C VAL A 83 -11.03 -13.27 -3.35
N CYS A 84 -11.65 -12.19 -2.85
CA CYS A 84 -12.64 -11.43 -3.62
C CYS A 84 -12.15 -10.09 -4.17
N GLY A 85 -10.96 -9.64 -3.77
CA GLY A 85 -10.39 -8.36 -4.21
C GLY A 85 -11.01 -7.12 -3.57
N GLY A 86 -11.91 -7.27 -2.63
CA GLY A 86 -12.53 -6.15 -1.91
C GLY A 86 -11.57 -5.49 -0.92
N ARG A 87 -11.85 -4.22 -0.59
CA ARG A 87 -11.09 -3.46 0.42
C ARG A 87 -11.91 -3.05 1.63
N ASP A 88 -13.16 -3.42 1.70
CA ASP A 88 -14.01 -3.15 2.85
C ASP A 88 -13.80 -4.21 3.92
N HIS A 89 -12.95 -3.88 4.90
CA HIS A 89 -12.53 -4.80 5.94
C HIS A 89 -12.83 -4.26 7.33
N GLU A 90 -13.17 -5.17 8.23
CA GLU A 90 -13.10 -4.91 9.66
C GLU A 90 -11.65 -5.09 10.10
N VAL A 91 -11.11 -4.11 10.83
CA VAL A 91 -9.71 -4.07 11.24
C VAL A 91 -9.58 -4.44 12.70
N SER A 92 -8.71 -5.42 12.99
CA SER A 92 -8.28 -5.76 14.35
C SER A 92 -6.77 -5.60 14.43
N LEU A 93 -6.31 -4.50 15.06
CA LEU A 93 -4.89 -4.20 15.16
C LEU A 93 -4.19 -5.12 16.16
N ALA A 94 -3.09 -5.74 15.72
CA ALA A 94 -2.19 -6.49 16.60
C ALA A 94 -1.01 -5.62 17.08
N GLY A 95 -0.63 -4.59 16.29
CA GLY A 95 0.45 -3.68 16.66
C GLY A 95 0.64 -2.56 15.65
N MET A 96 1.52 -1.64 16.00
CA MET A 96 1.98 -0.55 15.13
C MET A 96 3.49 -0.59 15.04
N ILE A 97 4.02 -0.33 13.84
CA ILE A 97 5.45 -0.30 13.56
C ILE A 97 5.78 1.09 13.03
N GLY A 98 6.74 1.72 13.56
CA GLY A 98 7.12 3.02 13.06
C GLY A 98 7.88 3.86 13.95
#